data_0a72914c9308a2baf432e92a6e938df2
#
_entry.id   0a72914c9308a2baf432e92a6e938df2
#
_cell.length_a   1.000
_cell.length_b   1.000
_cell.length_c   1.000
_cell.angle_alpha   90.00
_cell.angle_beta   90.00
_cell.angle_gamma   90.00
#
_symmetry.space_group_name_H-M   'P 1'
#
loop_
_entity.id
_entity.type
_entity.pdbx_description
1 polymer ?
#
loop_
_entity_poly.entity_id
_entity_poly.type
_entity_poly.pdbx_seq_one_letter_code
_entity_poly.pdbx_strand_id
1 'polypeptide(L)'
;MAIAVSHRFSPSGDLPVEAGRYRLVASGACPWCRRVLIARRLLGLTEAIPVSWSYGKGADGYWELTGPDGEPGVDPALGARSLAEVYEKTPGYTPPPTVPALVDTTTGQVVSDDSGDLLFDLSTAWWDLHREGAPDLYPLNRRNSTDAWDEWIGSQINVGHAVATHSKDPEKAAAAANGVLVGFDVIDTLLARATRMEASREDGLTMLDGPALSAIVAIGQYLCGDKPTGSDIRLFTTVQSYEYGGRQHYPGGEAPSISFWPALARWFRALEGRSGWVGPEERSALGCCRP
;
A
#
# COMPACT_ATOMS: atom_id res chain seq x y z
N MET A 1 -5.50 8.55 -18.69
CA MET A 1 -4.78 7.72 -17.74
C MET A 1 -3.33 8.14 -17.85
N ALA A 2 -2.72 8.67 -16.79
CA ALA A 2 -1.29 8.98 -16.80
C ALA A 2 -0.52 7.69 -17.06
N ILE A 3 0.54 7.75 -17.85
CA ILE A 3 1.42 6.60 -18.06
C ILE A 3 2.28 6.53 -16.81
N ALA A 4 2.17 5.42 -16.06
CA ALA A 4 3.02 5.17 -14.91
C ALA A 4 4.49 5.09 -15.35
N VAL A 5 5.37 5.67 -14.56
CA VAL A 5 6.82 5.49 -14.72
C VAL A 5 7.18 4.24 -13.94
N SER A 6 7.57 3.17 -14.62
CA SER A 6 7.86 1.88 -13.97
C SER A 6 9.12 1.26 -14.53
N HIS A 7 10.28 1.79 -14.10
CA HIS A 7 11.53 1.08 -14.22
C HIS A 7 11.68 0.12 -13.03
N ARG A 8 12.30 -1.02 -13.25
CA ARG A 8 12.34 -2.10 -12.28
C ARG A 8 13.74 -2.34 -11.73
N PHE A 9 13.80 -2.68 -10.45
CA PHE A 9 14.99 -3.22 -9.81
C PHE A 9 15.04 -4.74 -10.03
N SER A 10 15.95 -5.19 -10.85
CA SER A 10 16.21 -6.62 -11.06
C SER A 10 17.65 -6.85 -11.48
N PRO A 11 18.18 -8.08 -11.41
CA PRO A 11 19.53 -8.39 -11.90
C PRO A 11 19.76 -8.05 -13.37
N SER A 12 18.68 -7.99 -14.17
CA SER A 12 18.67 -7.59 -15.59
C SER A 12 17.96 -6.27 -15.82
N GLY A 13 17.56 -5.56 -14.75
CA GLY A 13 16.81 -4.29 -14.81
C GLY A 13 17.73 -3.08 -15.02
N ASP A 14 17.08 -1.97 -15.36
CA ASP A 14 17.78 -0.71 -15.67
C ASP A 14 18.25 0.03 -14.41
N LEU A 15 17.74 -0.36 -13.23
CA LEU A 15 18.04 0.32 -11.97
C LEU A 15 18.94 -0.52 -11.08
N PRO A 16 20.13 -0.01 -10.71
CA PRO A 16 20.98 -0.66 -9.72
C PRO A 16 20.40 -0.49 -8.31
N VAL A 17 20.52 -1.52 -7.47
CA VAL A 17 20.21 -1.43 -6.03
C VAL A 17 21.39 -0.76 -5.33
N GLU A 18 21.19 0.47 -4.85
CA GLU A 18 22.24 1.28 -4.24
C GLU A 18 21.66 2.13 -3.10
N ALA A 19 22.17 1.92 -1.89
CA ALA A 19 21.72 2.66 -0.71
C ALA A 19 22.01 4.17 -0.84
N GLY A 20 21.01 4.99 -0.53
CA GLY A 20 21.12 6.46 -0.56
C GLY A 20 20.98 7.09 -1.95
N ARG A 21 20.96 6.29 -3.02
CA ARG A 21 20.80 6.81 -4.38
C ARG A 21 19.38 7.27 -4.67
N TYR A 22 18.38 6.57 -4.13
CA TYR A 22 16.98 6.86 -4.42
C TYR A 22 16.31 7.56 -3.25
N ARG A 23 15.33 8.41 -3.59
CA ARG A 23 14.53 9.12 -2.62
C ARG A 23 13.05 8.91 -2.91
N LEU A 24 12.29 8.51 -1.89
CA LEU A 24 10.85 8.30 -2.01
C LEU A 24 10.11 9.61 -1.72
N VAL A 25 9.35 10.12 -2.68
CA VAL A 25 8.38 11.20 -2.41
C VAL A 25 7.05 10.57 -2.00
N ALA A 26 6.56 10.92 -0.82
CA ALA A 26 5.39 10.28 -0.24
C ALA A 26 4.52 11.24 0.57
N SER A 27 3.26 10.86 0.77
CA SER A 27 2.31 11.50 1.68
C SER A 27 1.74 10.48 2.67
N GLY A 28 1.69 10.83 3.95
CA GLY A 28 1.09 9.99 4.99
C GLY A 28 -0.41 9.74 4.78
N ALA A 29 -1.12 10.68 4.13
CA ALA A 29 -2.54 10.55 3.79
C ALA A 29 -2.80 9.55 2.65
N CYS A 30 -1.82 9.34 1.75
CA CYS A 30 -2.00 8.54 0.55
C CYS A 30 -1.89 7.03 0.83
N PRO A 31 -2.94 6.21 0.58
CA PRO A 31 -2.89 4.77 0.83
C PRO A 31 -1.85 4.05 -0.04
N TRP A 32 -1.60 4.53 -1.25
CA TRP A 32 -0.60 3.99 -2.16
C TRP A 32 0.82 4.23 -1.63
N CYS A 33 1.09 5.43 -1.07
CA CYS A 33 2.36 5.73 -0.41
C CYS A 33 2.59 4.84 0.81
N ARG A 34 1.54 4.62 1.63
CA ARG A 34 1.66 3.82 2.85
C ARG A 34 2.11 2.39 2.57
N ARG A 35 1.78 1.79 1.41
CA ARG A 35 2.31 0.48 1.01
C ARG A 35 3.83 0.47 1.01
N VAL A 36 4.42 1.43 0.32
CA VAL A 36 5.88 1.54 0.16
C VAL A 36 6.54 1.93 1.48
N LEU A 37 5.92 2.84 2.24
CA LEU A 37 6.40 3.26 3.55
C LEU A 37 6.43 2.12 4.57
N ILE A 38 5.40 1.28 4.61
CA ILE A 38 5.34 0.09 5.49
C ILE A 38 6.42 -0.90 5.09
N ALA A 39 6.51 -1.29 3.81
CA ALA A 39 7.53 -2.20 3.32
C ALA A 39 8.93 -1.70 3.66
N ARG A 40 9.23 -0.44 3.35
CA ARG A 40 10.50 0.22 3.65
C ARG A 40 10.88 0.11 5.14
N ARG A 41 9.92 0.33 6.07
CA ARG A 41 10.15 0.21 7.51
C ARG A 41 10.34 -1.23 7.96
N LEU A 42 9.48 -2.14 7.53
CA LEU A 42 9.55 -3.56 7.91
C LEU A 42 10.84 -4.22 7.43
N LEU A 43 11.30 -3.85 6.24
CA LEU A 43 12.52 -4.38 5.63
C LEU A 43 13.80 -3.70 6.14
N GLY A 44 13.68 -2.58 6.89
CA GLY A 44 14.84 -1.85 7.42
C GLY A 44 15.52 -0.93 6.41
N LEU A 45 14.82 -0.54 5.34
CA LEU A 45 15.37 0.29 4.26
C LEU A 45 15.25 1.80 4.51
N THR A 46 15.05 2.22 5.76
CA THR A 46 14.80 3.63 6.09
C THR A 46 15.97 4.55 5.79
N GLU A 47 17.18 4.07 5.98
CA GLU A 47 18.41 4.83 5.65
C GLU A 47 18.79 4.65 4.17
N ALA A 48 18.51 3.48 3.59
CA ALA A 48 18.83 3.19 2.21
C ALA A 48 17.96 3.98 1.21
N ILE A 49 16.71 4.27 1.59
CA ILE A 49 15.74 5.04 0.78
C ILE A 49 15.11 6.12 1.66
N PRO A 50 15.74 7.30 1.81
CA PRO A 50 15.17 8.42 2.54
C PRO A 50 13.85 8.91 1.91
N VAL A 51 13.02 9.62 2.70
CA VAL A 51 11.73 10.16 2.25
C VAL A 51 11.79 11.68 2.13
N SER A 52 11.24 12.20 1.06
CA SER A 52 10.79 13.57 0.90
C SER A 52 9.28 13.63 1.08
N TRP A 53 8.82 14.37 2.07
CA TRP A 53 7.39 14.44 2.37
C TRP A 53 6.68 15.44 1.47
N SER A 54 5.50 15.08 0.99
CA SER A 54 4.60 16.07 0.42
C SER A 54 3.77 16.69 1.54
N TYR A 55 3.70 18.01 1.54
CA TYR A 55 2.92 18.79 2.50
C TYR A 55 1.40 18.66 2.22
N GLY A 56 1.04 18.75 0.95
CA GLY A 56 -0.35 18.71 0.49
C GLY A 56 -0.46 19.05 -0.99
N LYS A 57 -1.64 19.43 -1.44
CA LYS A 57 -1.83 19.95 -2.79
C LYS A 57 -1.89 21.46 -2.79
N GLY A 58 -1.06 22.09 -3.63
CA GLY A 58 -1.07 23.51 -3.86
C GLY A 58 -2.29 24.01 -4.64
N ALA A 59 -2.34 25.30 -4.90
CA ALA A 59 -3.43 25.95 -5.64
C ALA A 59 -3.56 25.44 -7.09
N ASP A 60 -2.49 24.93 -7.67
CA ASP A 60 -2.43 24.28 -8.98
C ASP A 60 -2.95 22.83 -8.97
N GLY A 61 -3.26 22.28 -7.77
CA GLY A 61 -3.73 20.92 -7.57
C GLY A 61 -2.62 19.86 -7.54
N TYR A 62 -1.35 20.25 -7.64
CA TYR A 62 -0.20 19.37 -7.54
C TYR A 62 0.33 19.27 -6.11
N TRP A 63 1.09 18.20 -5.84
CA TRP A 63 1.69 17.96 -4.54
C TRP A 63 2.84 18.95 -4.29
N GLU A 64 2.72 19.77 -3.25
CA GLU A 64 3.81 20.60 -2.73
C GLU A 64 4.75 19.75 -1.87
N LEU A 65 6.04 20.07 -1.91
CA LEU A 65 7.04 19.41 -1.08
C LEU A 65 7.26 20.17 0.22
N THR A 66 7.71 19.45 1.24
CA THR A 66 8.01 20.00 2.55
C THR A 66 9.44 20.54 2.59
N GLY A 67 9.59 21.80 2.97
CA GLY A 67 10.86 22.43 3.22
C GLY A 67 11.52 22.01 4.55
N PRO A 68 12.72 22.53 4.87
CA PRO A 68 13.45 22.18 6.09
C PRO A 68 12.74 22.53 7.39
N ASP A 69 11.81 23.49 7.35
CA ASP A 69 11.01 23.97 8.48
C ASP A 69 9.73 23.16 8.71
N GLY A 70 9.46 22.18 7.85
CA GLY A 70 8.23 21.38 7.90
C GLY A 70 7.04 22.00 7.18
N GLU A 71 7.20 23.17 6.56
CA GLU A 71 6.17 23.91 5.83
C GLU A 71 6.36 23.72 4.31
N PRO A 72 5.37 24.12 3.46
CA PRO A 72 5.53 24.07 2.00
C PRO A 72 6.77 24.82 1.55
N GLY A 73 7.66 24.17 0.86
CA GLY A 73 8.94 24.77 0.49
C GLY A 73 9.78 23.95 -0.46
N VAL A 74 11.04 24.35 -0.60
CA VAL A 74 12.01 23.60 -1.40
C VAL A 74 12.51 22.41 -0.59
N ASP A 75 12.27 21.19 -1.09
CA ASP A 75 12.90 19.99 -0.53
C ASP A 75 14.42 20.08 -0.76
N PRO A 76 15.24 20.00 0.31
CA PRO A 76 16.67 20.24 0.21
C PRO A 76 17.43 19.15 -0.58
N ALA A 77 16.86 17.96 -0.68
CA ALA A 77 17.50 16.85 -1.40
C ALA A 77 17.12 16.82 -2.88
N LEU A 78 15.92 17.26 -3.24
CA LEU A 78 15.42 17.26 -4.62
C LEU A 78 15.61 18.63 -5.30
N GLY A 79 15.79 19.70 -4.52
CA GLY A 79 15.91 21.06 -5.03
C GLY A 79 14.65 21.53 -5.76
N ALA A 80 13.47 21.02 -5.35
CA ALA A 80 12.18 21.27 -5.98
C ALA A 80 11.14 21.69 -4.94
N ARG A 81 10.16 22.51 -5.33
CA ARG A 81 9.03 22.94 -4.49
C ARG A 81 7.83 22.05 -4.63
N SER A 82 7.67 21.45 -5.81
CA SER A 82 6.52 20.62 -6.13
C SER A 82 6.96 19.31 -6.80
N LEU A 83 6.08 18.33 -6.70
CA LEU A 83 6.28 17.06 -7.39
C LEU A 83 6.24 17.26 -8.92
N ALA A 84 5.50 18.25 -9.42
CA ALA A 84 5.47 18.57 -10.85
C ALA A 84 6.87 18.92 -11.37
N GLU A 85 7.62 19.78 -10.65
CA GLU A 85 8.99 20.15 -11.00
C GLU A 85 9.94 18.92 -11.05
N VAL A 86 9.69 17.91 -10.23
CA VAL A 86 10.47 16.66 -10.26
C VAL A 86 10.12 15.83 -11.50
N TYR A 87 8.84 15.69 -11.80
CA TYR A 87 8.38 14.92 -12.96
C TYR A 87 8.74 15.57 -14.29
N GLU A 88 8.81 16.89 -14.38
CA GLU A 88 9.22 17.61 -15.59
C GLU A 88 10.63 17.23 -16.07
N LYS A 89 11.50 16.74 -15.15
CA LYS A 89 12.84 16.23 -15.48
C LYS A 89 12.80 14.81 -16.07
N THR A 90 11.63 14.14 -16.02
CA THR A 90 11.48 12.72 -16.42
C THR A 90 11.06 12.62 -17.88
N PRO A 91 11.86 11.98 -18.76
CA PRO A 91 11.52 11.83 -20.16
C PRO A 91 10.19 11.08 -20.36
N GLY A 92 9.33 11.58 -21.25
CA GLY A 92 8.06 10.94 -21.56
C GLY A 92 6.98 11.11 -20.50
N TYR A 93 7.23 11.88 -19.47
CA TYR A 93 6.23 12.18 -18.43
C TYR A 93 4.95 12.79 -19.01
N THR A 94 3.81 12.33 -18.51
CA THR A 94 2.48 12.86 -18.83
C THR A 94 1.72 13.22 -17.55
N PRO A 95 1.26 14.48 -17.38
CA PRO A 95 0.50 14.88 -16.19
C PRO A 95 -0.77 14.05 -15.93
N PRO A 96 -1.24 13.96 -14.68
CA PRO A 96 -0.72 14.62 -13.48
C PRO A 96 0.39 13.83 -12.77
N PRO A 97 1.28 14.51 -12.00
CA PRO A 97 2.24 13.85 -11.13
C PRO A 97 1.53 13.14 -9.98
N THR A 98 2.02 11.97 -9.59
CA THR A 98 1.41 11.12 -8.55
C THR A 98 2.40 10.76 -7.46
N VAL A 99 1.89 10.45 -6.27
CA VAL A 99 2.64 9.85 -5.17
C VAL A 99 2.11 8.43 -4.90
N PRO A 100 2.98 7.46 -4.52
CA PRO A 100 4.41 7.60 -4.30
C PRO A 100 5.18 7.84 -5.60
N ALA A 101 6.33 8.51 -5.50
CA ALA A 101 7.29 8.60 -6.60
C ALA A 101 8.70 8.30 -6.08
N LEU A 102 9.40 7.38 -6.73
CA LEU A 102 10.80 7.09 -6.44
C LEU A 102 11.68 7.89 -7.40
N VAL A 103 12.54 8.72 -6.85
CA VAL A 103 13.43 9.61 -7.61
C VAL A 103 14.86 9.11 -7.51
N ASP A 104 15.52 8.95 -8.64
CA ASP A 104 16.98 8.77 -8.70
C ASP A 104 17.64 10.12 -8.48
N THR A 105 18.31 10.30 -7.37
CA THR A 105 18.93 11.58 -7.01
C THR A 105 20.14 11.94 -7.88
N THR A 106 20.71 11.00 -8.62
CA THR A 106 21.83 11.25 -9.55
C THR A 106 21.37 11.90 -10.84
N THR A 107 20.13 11.63 -11.27
CA THR A 107 19.53 12.20 -12.47
C THR A 107 18.46 13.24 -12.18
N GLY A 108 17.89 13.23 -10.97
CA GLY A 108 16.73 14.01 -10.57
C GLY A 108 15.41 13.55 -11.20
N GLN A 109 15.38 12.37 -11.83
CA GLN A 109 14.23 11.85 -12.54
C GLN A 109 13.43 10.86 -11.70
N VAL A 110 12.11 10.83 -11.88
CA VAL A 110 11.28 9.77 -11.34
C VAL A 110 11.55 8.47 -12.11
N VAL A 111 11.83 7.41 -11.38
CA VAL A 111 12.13 6.09 -11.96
C VAL A 111 11.00 5.08 -11.74
N SER A 112 10.14 5.29 -10.73
CA SER A 112 8.95 4.48 -10.52
C SER A 112 7.92 5.26 -9.71
N ASP A 113 6.65 5.16 -10.10
CA ASP A 113 5.48 5.71 -9.39
C ASP A 113 4.36 4.67 -9.19
N ASP A 114 4.61 3.41 -9.54
CA ASP A 114 3.71 2.31 -9.22
C ASP A 114 4.01 1.74 -7.83
N SER A 115 3.06 1.90 -6.91
CA SER A 115 3.20 1.43 -5.53
C SER A 115 3.22 -0.10 -5.38
N GLY A 116 2.67 -0.82 -6.36
CA GLY A 116 2.67 -2.28 -6.39
C GLY A 116 4.04 -2.80 -6.83
N ASP A 117 4.58 -2.21 -7.89
CA ASP A 117 5.92 -2.52 -8.37
C ASP A 117 6.98 -2.16 -7.33
N LEU A 118 6.87 -0.99 -6.70
CA LEU A 118 7.76 -0.58 -5.61
C LEU A 118 7.70 -1.54 -4.42
N LEU A 119 6.50 -1.95 -3.99
CA LEU A 119 6.35 -2.94 -2.91
C LEU A 119 7.04 -4.27 -3.27
N PHE A 120 6.83 -4.75 -4.50
CA PHE A 120 7.44 -5.99 -5.00
C PHE A 120 8.96 -5.89 -5.07
N ASP A 121 9.48 -4.82 -5.68
CA ASP A 121 10.91 -4.62 -5.87
C ASP A 121 11.65 -4.48 -4.53
N LEU A 122 11.10 -3.69 -3.58
CA LEU A 122 11.65 -3.60 -2.23
C LEU A 122 11.65 -4.96 -1.52
N SER A 123 10.64 -5.79 -1.75
CA SER A 123 10.52 -7.11 -1.12
C SER A 123 11.45 -8.17 -1.73
N THR A 124 11.95 -7.95 -2.95
CA THR A 124 12.71 -8.95 -3.72
C THR A 124 14.10 -8.48 -4.11
N ALA A 125 14.20 -7.47 -4.95
CA ALA A 125 15.48 -7.01 -5.50
C ALA A 125 16.40 -6.36 -4.45
N TRP A 126 15.82 -5.76 -3.40
CA TRP A 126 16.56 -5.07 -2.34
C TRP A 126 16.98 -5.98 -1.18
N TRP A 127 16.88 -7.29 -1.33
CA TRP A 127 17.11 -8.30 -0.28
C TRP A 127 18.45 -8.12 0.47
N ASP A 128 19.53 -7.84 -0.25
CA ASP A 128 20.88 -7.70 0.34
C ASP A 128 21.01 -6.49 1.29
N LEU A 129 20.08 -5.54 1.23
CA LEU A 129 20.02 -4.38 2.10
C LEU A 129 18.97 -4.51 3.21
N HIS A 130 18.24 -5.64 3.27
CA HIS A 130 17.29 -5.85 4.35
C HIS A 130 18.00 -5.98 5.70
N ARG A 131 17.37 -5.43 6.74
CA ARG A 131 17.87 -5.63 8.10
C ARG A 131 17.82 -7.12 8.48
N GLU A 132 18.67 -7.52 9.40
CA GLU A 132 18.60 -8.85 10.00
C GLU A 132 17.20 -9.10 10.61
N GLY A 133 16.64 -10.28 10.34
CA GLY A 133 15.30 -10.66 10.81
C GLY A 133 14.15 -9.89 10.17
N ALA A 134 14.36 -9.21 9.03
CA ALA A 134 13.28 -8.62 8.26
C ALA A 134 12.26 -9.70 7.84
N PRO A 135 10.96 -9.36 7.77
CA PRO A 135 9.97 -10.30 7.26
C PRO A 135 10.19 -10.54 5.76
N ASP A 136 9.97 -11.79 5.31
CA ASP A 136 9.84 -12.09 3.90
C ASP A 136 8.42 -11.70 3.43
N LEU A 137 8.31 -10.59 2.72
CA LEU A 137 7.03 -10.06 2.24
C LEU A 137 6.55 -10.71 0.94
N TYR A 138 7.42 -11.49 0.26
CA TYR A 138 7.09 -12.21 -0.96
C TYR A 138 7.72 -13.62 -0.97
N PRO A 139 7.31 -14.49 -0.02
CA PRO A 139 7.96 -15.77 0.21
C PRO A 139 7.79 -16.73 -0.98
N LEU A 140 8.86 -17.38 -1.36
CA LEU A 140 8.95 -18.25 -2.54
C LEU A 140 7.86 -19.32 -2.58
N ASN A 141 7.56 -19.93 -1.44
CA ASN A 141 6.56 -20.99 -1.32
C ASN A 141 5.12 -20.48 -1.27
N ARG A 142 4.90 -19.17 -1.32
CA ARG A 142 3.59 -18.51 -1.28
C ARG A 142 3.34 -17.57 -2.47
N ARG A 143 4.25 -17.50 -3.45
CA ARG A 143 4.16 -16.59 -4.59
C ARG A 143 2.81 -16.65 -5.28
N ASN A 144 2.37 -17.83 -5.67
CA ASN A 144 1.08 -18.00 -6.37
C ASN A 144 -0.10 -17.46 -5.54
N SER A 145 -0.10 -17.69 -4.23
CA SER A 145 -1.15 -17.15 -3.35
C SER A 145 -1.03 -15.64 -3.19
N THR A 146 0.19 -15.12 -3.06
CA THR A 146 0.45 -13.68 -2.95
C THR A 146 0.00 -12.97 -4.23
N ASP A 147 0.37 -13.46 -5.40
CA ASP A 147 -0.01 -12.89 -6.69
C ASP A 147 -1.54 -12.89 -6.89
N ALA A 148 -2.20 -14.01 -6.56
CA ALA A 148 -3.65 -14.12 -6.65
C ALA A 148 -4.39 -13.15 -5.70
N TRP A 149 -3.88 -13.00 -4.47
CA TRP A 149 -4.40 -12.00 -3.53
C TRP A 149 -4.15 -10.58 -4.01
N ASP A 150 -2.96 -10.29 -4.50
CA ASP A 150 -2.58 -8.96 -4.98
C ASP A 150 -3.45 -8.52 -6.16
N GLU A 151 -3.73 -9.41 -7.11
CA GLU A 151 -4.64 -9.15 -8.23
C GLU A 151 -6.07 -8.90 -7.75
N TRP A 152 -6.59 -9.79 -6.88
CA TRP A 152 -7.95 -9.67 -6.39
C TRP A 152 -8.15 -8.43 -5.51
N ILE A 153 -7.26 -8.19 -4.52
CA ILE A 153 -7.30 -7.01 -3.67
C ILE A 153 -7.15 -5.74 -4.52
N GLY A 154 -6.24 -5.78 -5.49
CA GLY A 154 -5.99 -4.65 -6.40
C GLY A 154 -7.26 -4.22 -7.12
N SER A 155 -7.91 -5.16 -7.79
CA SER A 155 -9.10 -4.88 -8.60
C SER A 155 -10.36 -4.62 -7.76
N GLN A 156 -10.63 -5.45 -6.75
CA GLN A 156 -11.89 -5.39 -6.01
C GLN A 156 -11.86 -4.37 -4.86
N ILE A 157 -10.77 -4.28 -4.13
CA ILE A 157 -10.71 -3.50 -2.89
C ILE A 157 -10.02 -2.16 -3.13
N ASN A 158 -8.79 -2.17 -3.66
CA ASN A 158 -7.99 -0.95 -3.72
C ASN A 158 -8.53 0.05 -4.74
N VAL A 159 -8.74 -0.38 -5.98
CA VAL A 159 -9.35 0.45 -7.04
C VAL A 159 -10.80 0.75 -6.70
N GLY A 160 -11.54 -0.25 -6.20
CA GLY A 160 -12.93 -0.08 -5.76
C GLY A 160 -13.08 1.04 -4.74
N HIS A 161 -12.24 1.05 -3.69
CA HIS A 161 -12.27 2.09 -2.67
C HIS A 161 -11.96 3.49 -3.24
N ALA A 162 -10.95 3.60 -4.12
CA ALA A 162 -10.61 4.86 -4.77
C ALA A 162 -11.75 5.37 -5.66
N VAL A 163 -12.41 4.48 -6.42
CA VAL A 163 -13.57 4.85 -7.25
C VAL A 163 -14.77 5.24 -6.38
N ALA A 164 -15.05 4.48 -5.32
CA ALA A 164 -16.16 4.77 -4.40
C ALA A 164 -16.05 6.16 -3.76
N THR A 165 -14.82 6.60 -3.45
CA THR A 165 -14.57 7.86 -2.73
C THR A 165 -14.33 9.08 -3.64
N HIS A 166 -13.87 8.87 -4.89
CA HIS A 166 -13.44 9.98 -5.75
C HIS A 166 -14.15 10.06 -7.10
N SER A 167 -14.96 9.07 -7.49
CA SER A 167 -15.68 9.13 -8.76
C SER A 167 -16.72 10.23 -8.75
N LYS A 168 -16.78 11.00 -9.85
CA LYS A 168 -17.84 11.98 -10.10
C LYS A 168 -19.11 11.34 -10.67
N ASP A 169 -19.03 10.09 -11.10
CA ASP A 169 -20.14 9.29 -11.61
C ASP A 169 -20.77 8.52 -10.43
N PRO A 170 -22.00 8.86 -10.02
CA PRO A 170 -22.61 8.29 -8.81
C PRO A 170 -22.93 6.79 -8.97
N GLU A 171 -23.25 6.31 -10.18
CA GLU A 171 -23.53 4.89 -10.43
C GLU A 171 -22.26 4.06 -10.29
N LYS A 172 -21.15 4.53 -10.88
CA LYS A 172 -19.84 3.90 -10.72
C LYS A 172 -19.36 3.91 -9.28
N ALA A 173 -19.54 5.04 -8.58
CA ALA A 173 -19.18 5.15 -7.17
C ALA A 173 -19.97 4.14 -6.32
N ALA A 174 -21.30 4.04 -6.52
CA ALA A 174 -22.17 3.12 -5.80
C ALA A 174 -21.83 1.64 -6.08
N ALA A 175 -21.60 1.28 -7.34
CA ALA A 175 -21.20 -0.07 -7.71
C ALA A 175 -19.85 -0.46 -7.09
N ALA A 176 -18.87 0.45 -7.12
CA ALA A 176 -17.57 0.24 -6.51
C ALA A 176 -17.66 0.13 -4.98
N ALA A 177 -18.43 0.98 -4.32
CA ALA A 177 -18.69 0.92 -2.89
C ALA A 177 -19.25 -0.45 -2.47
N ASN A 178 -20.29 -0.92 -3.18
CA ASN A 178 -20.87 -2.24 -2.93
C ASN A 178 -19.85 -3.35 -3.13
N GLY A 179 -19.04 -3.27 -4.19
CA GLY A 179 -17.98 -4.25 -4.46
C GLY A 179 -16.96 -4.35 -3.32
N VAL A 180 -16.55 -3.21 -2.73
CA VAL A 180 -15.64 -3.19 -1.58
C VAL A 180 -16.28 -3.83 -0.35
N LEU A 181 -17.55 -3.51 -0.05
CA LEU A 181 -18.24 -4.07 1.12
C LEU A 181 -18.41 -5.59 1.00
N VAL A 182 -18.80 -6.08 -0.18
CA VAL A 182 -18.84 -7.52 -0.48
C VAL A 182 -17.44 -8.14 -0.36
N GLY A 183 -16.40 -7.45 -0.82
CA GLY A 183 -15.03 -7.90 -0.66
C GLY A 183 -14.61 -8.04 0.81
N PHE A 184 -15.05 -7.12 1.67
CA PHE A 184 -14.82 -7.23 3.11
C PHE A 184 -15.56 -8.42 3.73
N ASP A 185 -16.81 -8.71 3.31
CA ASP A 185 -17.56 -9.92 3.73
C ASP A 185 -16.79 -11.21 3.37
N VAL A 186 -16.23 -11.28 2.16
CA VAL A 186 -15.41 -12.41 1.72
C VAL A 186 -14.17 -12.58 2.60
N ILE A 187 -13.40 -11.49 2.81
CA ILE A 187 -12.18 -11.53 3.62
C ILE A 187 -12.50 -11.89 5.08
N ASP A 188 -13.53 -11.28 5.67
CA ASP A 188 -13.96 -11.60 7.05
C ASP A 188 -14.29 -13.07 7.21
N THR A 189 -15.07 -13.62 6.27
CA THR A 189 -15.44 -15.02 6.25
C THR A 189 -14.23 -15.94 6.20
N LEU A 190 -13.25 -15.62 5.34
CA LEU A 190 -12.03 -16.40 5.17
C LEU A 190 -11.14 -16.34 6.42
N LEU A 191 -10.91 -15.16 6.98
CA LEU A 191 -10.15 -14.98 8.22
C LEU A 191 -10.83 -15.65 9.43
N ALA A 192 -12.17 -15.60 9.51
CA ALA A 192 -12.93 -16.29 10.57
C ALA A 192 -12.83 -17.82 10.47
N ARG A 193 -12.76 -18.36 9.25
CA ARG A 193 -12.56 -19.81 9.04
C ARG A 193 -11.16 -20.24 9.44
N ALA A 194 -10.12 -19.48 9.05
CA ALA A 194 -8.75 -19.77 9.43
C ALA A 194 -8.58 -19.87 10.95
N THR A 195 -9.13 -18.90 11.69
CA THR A 195 -9.11 -18.91 13.16
C THR A 195 -9.80 -20.14 13.76
N ARG A 196 -10.91 -20.59 13.15
CA ARG A 196 -11.60 -21.82 13.60
C ARG A 196 -10.85 -23.09 13.27
N MET A 197 -10.18 -23.14 12.10
CA MET A 197 -9.35 -24.29 11.71
C MET A 197 -8.10 -24.43 12.60
N GLU A 198 -7.49 -23.32 13.01
CA GLU A 198 -6.41 -23.36 13.99
C GLU A 198 -6.88 -23.89 15.35
N ALA A 199 -8.07 -23.49 15.79
CA ALA A 199 -8.69 -24.01 17.02
C ALA A 199 -9.13 -25.49 16.89
N SER A 200 -9.41 -25.97 15.66
CA SER A 200 -9.88 -27.31 15.36
C SER A 200 -8.79 -28.22 14.79
N ARG A 201 -7.52 -27.83 14.84
CA ARG A 201 -6.39 -28.68 14.37
C ARG A 201 -6.21 -29.98 15.15
N GLU A 202 -6.99 -30.19 16.19
CA GLU A 202 -7.15 -31.49 16.85
C GLU A 202 -8.10 -32.44 16.10
N ASP A 203 -8.94 -31.96 15.16
CA ASP A 203 -9.90 -32.76 14.41
C ASP A 203 -9.83 -32.48 12.90
N GLY A 204 -9.33 -33.48 12.17
CA GLY A 204 -9.19 -33.60 10.71
C GLY A 204 -9.98 -32.74 9.73
N LEU A 205 -9.25 -32.28 8.79
CA LEU A 205 -9.46 -31.81 7.41
C LEU A 205 -10.86 -31.89 6.79
N THR A 206 -11.34 -30.75 6.22
CA THR A 206 -12.30 -30.77 5.12
C THR A 206 -11.94 -29.73 4.06
N MET A 207 -11.79 -30.20 2.82
CA MET A 207 -11.44 -29.43 1.62
C MET A 207 -12.62 -28.57 1.14
N LEU A 208 -12.32 -27.39 0.59
CA LEU A 208 -13.26 -26.54 -0.14
C LEU A 208 -13.00 -26.73 -1.64
N ASP A 209 -14.02 -27.14 -2.36
CA ASP A 209 -13.98 -27.37 -3.81
C ASP A 209 -14.35 -26.08 -4.57
N GLY A 210 -13.45 -25.64 -5.49
CA GLY A 210 -13.71 -24.63 -6.50
C GLY A 210 -12.41 -24.07 -7.08
N PRO A 211 -12.23 -24.05 -8.42
CA PRO A 211 -10.95 -23.72 -9.04
C PRO A 211 -10.49 -22.27 -8.89
N ALA A 212 -11.37 -21.33 -8.61
CA ALA A 212 -11.01 -19.92 -8.38
C ALA A 212 -10.65 -19.60 -6.92
N LEU A 213 -11.16 -20.39 -5.98
CA LEU A 213 -10.91 -20.25 -4.54
C LEU A 213 -9.70 -21.08 -4.08
N SER A 214 -9.34 -22.14 -4.80
CA SER A 214 -8.20 -23.00 -4.44
C SER A 214 -6.83 -22.30 -4.57
N ALA A 215 -6.70 -21.29 -5.42
CA ALA A 215 -5.50 -20.47 -5.52
C ALA A 215 -5.37 -19.45 -4.38
N ILE A 216 -6.51 -19.04 -3.79
CA ILE A 216 -6.59 -18.04 -2.72
C ILE A 216 -6.48 -18.65 -1.32
N VAL A 217 -6.63 -19.97 -1.17
CA VAL A 217 -6.75 -20.66 0.13
C VAL A 217 -5.40 -21.01 0.76
N ALA A 218 -4.58 -20.02 1.06
CA ALA A 218 -3.51 -20.19 2.05
C ALA A 218 -3.72 -19.22 3.24
N ILE A 219 -4.95 -19.10 3.73
CA ILE A 219 -5.27 -18.24 4.87
C ILE A 219 -4.90 -18.96 6.16
N GLY A 220 -4.01 -18.32 6.92
CA GLY A 220 -3.80 -18.57 8.34
C GLY A 220 -4.24 -17.34 9.13
N GLN A 221 -3.40 -16.88 10.05
CA GLN A 221 -3.60 -15.62 10.77
C GLN A 221 -3.58 -14.40 9.81
N TYR A 222 -2.91 -14.52 8.65
CA TYR A 222 -2.77 -13.53 7.59
C TYR A 222 -3.21 -14.10 6.25
N LEU A 223 -3.29 -13.25 5.21
CA LEU A 223 -3.82 -13.64 3.89
C LEU A 223 -3.07 -14.82 3.24
N CYS A 224 -1.76 -14.89 3.44
CA CYS A 224 -0.92 -15.94 2.87
C CYS A 224 -0.35 -16.92 3.91
N GLY A 225 -0.96 -17.06 5.09
CA GLY A 225 -0.53 -17.99 6.15
C GLY A 225 -0.25 -17.34 7.49
N ASP A 226 0.80 -17.78 8.19
CA ASP A 226 1.07 -17.41 9.60
C ASP A 226 1.93 -16.15 9.76
N LYS A 227 2.38 -15.58 8.65
CA LYS A 227 3.17 -14.34 8.63
C LYS A 227 2.58 -13.37 7.61
N PRO A 228 2.60 -12.05 7.89
CA PRO A 228 2.11 -11.06 6.94
C PRO A 228 3.03 -10.98 5.71
N THR A 229 2.43 -10.75 4.55
CA THR A 229 3.07 -10.60 3.25
C THR A 229 2.77 -9.22 2.64
N GLY A 230 3.25 -8.96 1.43
CA GLY A 230 2.89 -7.77 0.66
C GLY A 230 1.38 -7.62 0.44
N SER A 231 0.65 -8.73 0.30
CA SER A 231 -0.81 -8.73 0.16
C SER A 231 -1.51 -8.15 1.40
N ASP A 232 -1.00 -8.48 2.60
CA ASP A 232 -1.52 -7.89 3.84
C ASP A 232 -1.28 -6.38 3.87
N ILE A 233 -0.14 -5.90 3.39
CA ILE A 233 0.15 -4.46 3.28
C ILE A 233 -0.84 -3.78 2.33
N ARG A 234 -1.12 -4.38 1.16
CA ARG A 234 -2.07 -3.85 0.17
C ARG A 234 -3.48 -3.72 0.72
N LEU A 235 -3.95 -4.76 1.42
CA LEU A 235 -5.25 -4.73 2.07
C LEU A 235 -5.29 -3.72 3.22
N PHE A 236 -4.29 -3.80 4.11
CA PHE A 236 -4.21 -2.97 5.31
C PHE A 236 -4.32 -1.47 5.00
N THR A 237 -3.57 -0.99 4.01
CA THR A 237 -3.57 0.45 3.67
C THR A 237 -4.91 0.94 3.15
N THR A 238 -5.69 0.08 2.49
CA THR A 238 -7.04 0.44 2.03
C THR A 238 -8.07 0.34 3.15
N VAL A 239 -8.01 -0.71 3.98
CA VAL A 239 -8.86 -0.81 5.17
C VAL A 239 -8.62 0.38 6.10
N GLN A 240 -7.38 0.80 6.27
CA GLN A 240 -7.00 1.98 7.05
C GLN A 240 -7.60 3.27 6.45
N SER A 241 -7.50 3.44 5.13
CA SER A 241 -8.15 4.59 4.45
C SER A 241 -9.65 4.57 4.58
N TYR A 242 -10.26 3.40 4.45
CA TYR A 242 -11.69 3.21 4.63
C TYR A 242 -12.14 3.63 6.03
N GLU A 243 -11.52 3.09 7.07
CA GLU A 243 -11.94 3.32 8.47
C GLU A 243 -11.69 4.77 8.91
N TYR A 244 -10.54 5.37 8.57
CA TYR A 244 -10.14 6.68 9.05
C TYR A 244 -10.51 7.84 8.09
N GLY A 245 -11.67 7.75 7.45
CA GLY A 245 -12.23 8.85 6.67
C GLY A 245 -12.95 8.44 5.39
N GLY A 246 -12.47 7.41 4.69
CA GLY A 246 -13.01 7.03 3.38
C GLY A 246 -14.47 6.61 3.41
N ARG A 247 -14.90 5.85 4.42
CA ARG A 247 -16.27 5.34 4.54
C ARG A 247 -17.34 6.44 4.65
N GLN A 248 -16.97 7.63 5.11
CA GLN A 248 -17.87 8.80 5.20
C GLN A 248 -18.20 9.36 3.81
N HIS A 249 -17.39 9.07 2.81
CA HIS A 249 -17.54 9.51 1.42
C HIS A 249 -18.20 8.49 0.51
N TYR A 250 -18.67 7.36 1.06
CA TYR A 250 -19.36 6.34 0.28
C TYR A 250 -20.76 6.82 -0.14
N PRO A 251 -21.21 6.49 -1.36
CA PRO A 251 -22.56 6.82 -1.82
C PRO A 251 -23.64 6.24 -0.91
N GLY A 252 -24.67 7.05 -0.64
CA GLY A 252 -25.79 6.65 0.25
C GLY A 252 -25.58 6.98 1.72
N GLY A 253 -24.47 7.59 2.09
CA GLY A 253 -24.14 8.00 3.44
C GLY A 253 -22.97 7.22 4.03
N GLU A 254 -22.73 7.38 5.32
CA GLU A 254 -21.63 6.75 6.01
C GLU A 254 -21.75 5.21 5.97
N ALA A 255 -20.78 4.54 5.35
CA ALA A 255 -20.72 3.09 5.31
C ALA A 255 -20.37 2.50 6.70
N PRO A 256 -20.66 1.20 6.98
CA PRO A 256 -20.37 0.57 8.27
C PRO A 256 -18.91 0.71 8.69
N SER A 257 -18.64 0.89 9.98
CA SER A 257 -17.27 0.79 10.51
C SER A 257 -16.71 -0.62 10.29
N ILE A 258 -15.38 -0.74 10.24
CA ILE A 258 -14.70 -2.04 10.10
C ILE A 258 -15.11 -3.04 11.20
N SER A 259 -15.61 -2.58 12.33
CA SER A 259 -16.12 -3.43 13.41
C SER A 259 -17.34 -4.28 13.01
N PHE A 260 -17.99 -3.94 11.90
CA PHE A 260 -19.06 -4.76 11.31
C PHE A 260 -18.53 -6.14 10.83
N TRP A 261 -17.24 -6.22 10.50
CA TRP A 261 -16.52 -7.43 10.08
C TRP A 261 -15.53 -7.87 11.18
N PRO A 262 -15.96 -8.72 12.13
CA PRO A 262 -15.17 -8.97 13.35
C PRO A 262 -13.81 -9.62 13.12
N ALA A 263 -13.66 -10.51 12.13
CA ALA A 263 -12.41 -11.18 11.83
C ALA A 263 -11.44 -10.23 11.09
N LEU A 264 -11.95 -9.47 10.12
CA LEU A 264 -11.21 -8.42 9.43
C LEU A 264 -10.78 -7.31 10.39
N ALA A 265 -11.66 -6.90 11.32
CA ALA A 265 -11.33 -5.91 12.35
C ALA A 265 -10.23 -6.39 13.29
N ARG A 266 -10.24 -7.66 13.72
CA ARG A 266 -9.15 -8.24 14.54
C ARG A 266 -7.83 -8.25 13.78
N TRP A 267 -7.84 -8.71 12.53
CA TRP A 267 -6.67 -8.72 11.64
C TRP A 267 -6.12 -7.30 11.46
N PHE A 268 -6.97 -6.34 11.17
CA PHE A 268 -6.58 -4.94 10.97
C PHE A 268 -5.92 -4.35 12.22
N ARG A 269 -6.57 -4.48 13.39
CA ARG A 269 -6.06 -3.94 14.66
C ARG A 269 -4.77 -4.63 15.11
N ALA A 270 -4.64 -5.92 14.87
CA ALA A 270 -3.42 -6.66 15.16
C ALA A 270 -2.23 -6.14 14.35
N LEU A 271 -2.43 -5.81 13.06
CA LEU A 271 -1.39 -5.21 12.22
C LEU A 271 -1.12 -3.75 12.60
N GLU A 272 -2.16 -2.97 12.86
CA GLU A 272 -2.04 -1.56 13.25
C GLU A 272 -1.22 -1.37 14.53
N GLY A 273 -1.34 -2.28 15.48
CA GLY A 273 -0.58 -2.30 16.72
C GLY A 273 0.87 -2.78 16.58
N ARG A 274 1.27 -3.31 15.42
CA ARG A 274 2.64 -3.81 15.21
C ARG A 274 3.60 -2.70 14.82
N SER A 275 4.82 -2.78 15.34
CA SER A 275 5.91 -1.87 14.95
C SER A 275 6.14 -1.89 13.43
N GLY A 276 6.31 -0.71 12.84
CA GLY A 276 6.56 -0.53 11.42
C GLY A 276 5.32 -0.43 10.53
N TRP A 277 4.12 -0.80 11.02
CA TRP A 277 2.88 -0.73 10.23
C TRP A 277 2.28 0.67 10.13
N VAL A 278 2.42 1.48 11.16
CA VAL A 278 1.96 2.87 11.14
C VAL A 278 3.06 3.77 11.64
N GLY A 279 3.51 4.70 10.83
CA GLY A 279 4.50 5.72 11.18
C GLY A 279 3.88 7.01 11.75
N PRO A 280 4.69 7.92 12.26
CA PRO A 280 4.20 9.19 12.81
C PRO A 280 3.47 10.06 11.79
N GLU A 281 3.93 10.11 10.54
CA GLU A 281 3.33 10.91 9.47
C GLU A 281 1.96 10.38 9.08
N GLU A 282 1.80 9.04 9.03
CA GLU A 282 0.50 8.43 8.77
C GLU A 282 -0.47 8.64 9.93
N ARG A 283 0.01 8.55 11.19
CA ARG A 283 -0.82 8.84 12.38
C ARG A 283 -1.33 10.27 12.35
N SER A 284 -0.44 11.22 12.06
CA SER A 284 -0.80 12.63 11.94
C SER A 284 -1.82 12.87 10.82
N ALA A 285 -1.56 12.31 9.64
CA ALA A 285 -2.39 12.53 8.46
C ALA A 285 -3.79 11.90 8.57
N LEU A 286 -3.91 10.76 9.27
CA LEU A 286 -5.18 10.05 9.44
C LEU A 286 -5.93 10.43 10.73
N GLY A 287 -5.30 11.18 11.64
CA GLY A 287 -5.87 11.46 12.96
C GLY A 287 -6.10 10.18 13.79
N CYS A 288 -5.40 9.09 13.44
CA CYS A 288 -5.59 7.77 14.03
C CYS A 288 -4.54 7.45 15.10
N CYS A 289 -4.82 6.44 15.91
CA CYS A 289 -3.82 5.75 16.74
C CYS A 289 -3.02 6.70 17.64
N ARG A 290 -3.70 7.54 18.45
CA ARG A 290 -3.02 8.21 19.55
C ARG A 290 -2.46 7.14 20.49
N PRO A 291 -1.18 7.25 20.91
CA PRO A 291 -0.55 6.28 21.78
C PRO A 291 -1.29 6.14 23.10
#